data_8445b330569526a5bef93b440798ae04
#
_entry.id   8445b330569526a5bef93b440798ae04
#
_cell.length_a   1.000
_cell.length_b   1.000
_cell.length_c   1.000
_cell.angle_alpha   90.00
_cell.angle_beta   90.00
_cell.angle_gamma   90.00
#
_symmetry.space_group_name_H-M   'P 1'
#
loop_
_entity.id
_entity.type
_entity.pdbx_description
1 polymer ?
#
loop_
_entity_poly.entity_id
_entity_poly.type
_entity_poly.pdbx_seq_one_letter_code
_entity_poly.pdbx_strand_id
1 'polypeptide(L)'
;MDITLARTFLEIVASGSFLRAAERLHVTQTAVSARVRALEYQVGAKLFVRNKAGASLTTGGEQFVRYASMLVQVWERARNQVAVPPGRRSVLTMGCEMSQWDPLLLDWLLWMRTEAPQLALRTEVGFPADLIDRVASGMLDIAVVYAPQQRPGLRIELLIEEKLVLVTTRARRNTPDASDYVYVDWGPEFAAQHSLAFPELGNAGVSAGLGPLGREYVLAAGGSGYFRLAVVREHLESGRLRRVPGAPEFLYPAYAVFASGADAAVVTPALEGLRHAARAAPEAPAAPAAAAAARGPRRRR
;
A
#
# COMPACT_ATOMS: atom_id res chain seq x y z
N MET A 1 16.80 27.02 -11.49
CA MET A 1 15.66 26.50 -12.27
C MET A 1 14.41 26.70 -11.43
N ASP A 2 13.34 27.25 -12.02
CA ASP A 2 12.04 27.32 -11.34
C ASP A 2 11.37 25.95 -11.33
N ILE A 3 10.91 25.48 -10.17
CA ILE A 3 10.22 24.20 -9.99
C ILE A 3 8.95 24.09 -10.84
N THR A 4 8.34 25.24 -11.18
CA THR A 4 7.17 25.31 -12.05
C THR A 4 7.48 24.79 -13.46
N LEU A 5 8.71 24.97 -13.94
CA LEU A 5 9.16 24.47 -15.24
C LEU A 5 9.21 22.93 -15.24
N ALA A 6 9.78 22.34 -14.17
CA ALA A 6 9.85 20.89 -14.01
C ALA A 6 8.46 20.27 -13.89
N ARG A 7 7.55 20.87 -13.11
CA ARG A 7 6.15 20.41 -13.00
C ARG A 7 5.42 20.47 -14.34
N THR A 8 5.60 21.58 -15.08
CA THR A 8 4.99 21.75 -16.41
C THR A 8 5.48 20.68 -17.37
N PHE A 9 6.79 20.37 -17.34
CA PHE A 9 7.40 19.31 -18.16
C PHE A 9 6.76 17.95 -17.82
N LEU A 10 6.71 17.57 -16.55
CA LEU A 10 6.13 16.28 -16.11
C LEU A 10 4.63 16.17 -16.44
N GLU A 11 3.87 17.28 -16.35
CA GLU A 11 2.46 17.26 -16.72
C GLU A 11 2.25 17.04 -18.22
N ILE A 12 3.13 17.57 -19.08
CA ILE A 12 3.07 17.27 -20.51
C ILE A 12 3.42 15.80 -20.77
N VAL A 13 4.41 15.24 -20.06
CA VAL A 13 4.76 13.82 -20.16
C VAL A 13 3.56 12.95 -19.78
N ALA A 14 2.89 13.25 -18.67
CA ALA A 14 1.75 12.48 -18.18
C ALA A 14 0.50 12.60 -19.07
N SER A 15 0.25 13.79 -19.65
CA SER A 15 -0.93 14.04 -20.48
C SER A 15 -0.73 13.76 -21.98
N GLY A 16 0.52 13.66 -22.43
CA GLY A 16 0.89 13.52 -23.84
C GLY A 16 0.60 14.77 -24.70
N SER A 17 0.16 15.89 -24.12
CA SER A 17 -0.32 17.04 -24.87
C SER A 17 -0.11 18.36 -24.13
N PHE A 18 0.39 19.36 -24.84
CA PHE A 18 0.52 20.74 -24.32
C PHE A 18 -0.84 21.35 -23.96
N LEU A 19 -1.90 21.01 -24.68
CA LEU A 19 -3.24 21.52 -24.43
C LEU A 19 -3.80 20.91 -23.13
N ARG A 20 -3.77 19.59 -23.01
CA ARG A 20 -4.24 18.88 -21.80
C ARG A 20 -3.44 19.27 -20.55
N ALA A 21 -2.13 19.47 -20.69
CA ALA A 21 -1.29 19.95 -19.61
C ALA A 21 -1.69 21.37 -19.17
N ALA A 22 -2.05 22.25 -20.12
CA ALA A 22 -2.53 23.59 -19.82
C ALA A 22 -3.85 23.58 -19.03
N GLU A 23 -4.79 22.72 -19.42
CA GLU A 23 -6.06 22.53 -18.73
C GLU A 23 -5.85 22.05 -17.30
N ARG A 24 -5.00 21.01 -17.08
CA ARG A 24 -4.71 20.47 -15.75
C ARG A 24 -3.93 21.41 -14.84
N LEU A 25 -3.08 22.25 -15.43
CA LEU A 25 -2.32 23.25 -14.69
C LEU A 25 -3.09 24.58 -14.51
N HIS A 26 -4.31 24.68 -15.05
CA HIS A 26 -5.15 25.88 -15.03
C HIS A 26 -4.42 27.13 -15.60
N VAL A 27 -3.73 26.95 -16.72
CA VAL A 27 -3.00 28.02 -17.43
C VAL A 27 -3.28 27.94 -18.93
N THR A 28 -2.87 28.96 -19.67
CA THR A 28 -2.96 28.94 -21.14
C THR A 28 -1.93 28.03 -21.79
N GLN A 29 -2.25 27.44 -22.95
CA GLN A 29 -1.28 26.66 -23.73
C GLN A 29 -0.03 27.49 -24.12
N THR A 30 -0.20 28.79 -24.32
CA THR A 30 0.91 29.72 -24.57
C THR A 30 1.86 29.78 -23.38
N ALA A 31 1.33 29.83 -22.15
CA ALA A 31 2.12 29.81 -20.92
C ALA A 31 2.88 28.48 -20.77
N VAL A 32 2.22 27.34 -21.02
CA VAL A 32 2.89 26.02 -21.02
C VAL A 32 4.02 26.00 -22.03
N SER A 33 3.78 26.49 -23.26
CA SER A 33 4.78 26.55 -24.32
C SER A 33 5.97 27.48 -23.98
N ALA A 34 5.70 28.59 -23.29
CA ALA A 34 6.76 29.49 -22.82
C ALA A 34 7.62 28.84 -21.73
N ARG A 35 6.99 28.15 -20.76
CA ARG A 35 7.68 27.41 -19.70
C ARG A 35 8.58 26.31 -20.26
N VAL A 36 8.09 25.53 -21.23
CA VAL A 36 8.92 24.49 -21.87
C VAL A 36 10.10 25.10 -22.62
N ARG A 37 9.91 26.19 -23.38
CA ARG A 37 11.04 26.89 -24.05
C ARG A 37 12.07 27.40 -23.04
N ALA A 38 11.63 27.97 -21.93
CA ALA A 38 12.53 28.41 -20.86
C ALA A 38 13.30 27.24 -20.23
N LEU A 39 12.64 26.10 -20.01
CA LEU A 39 13.28 24.89 -19.51
C LEU A 39 14.33 24.36 -20.50
N GLU A 40 13.97 24.19 -21.78
CA GLU A 40 14.85 23.72 -22.85
C GLU A 40 16.07 24.65 -23.01
N TYR A 41 15.86 25.96 -22.89
CA TYR A 41 16.96 26.92 -22.90
C TYR A 41 17.92 26.73 -21.72
N GLN A 42 17.40 26.54 -20.50
CA GLN A 42 18.21 26.31 -19.31
C GLN A 42 18.95 24.97 -19.32
N VAL A 43 18.32 23.93 -19.89
CA VAL A 43 18.93 22.60 -20.02
C VAL A 43 19.89 22.53 -21.21
N GLY A 44 19.77 23.43 -22.17
CA GLY A 44 20.58 23.45 -23.38
C GLY A 44 20.19 22.40 -24.43
N ALA A 45 19.02 21.77 -24.29
CA ALA A 45 18.56 20.72 -25.19
C ALA A 45 17.05 20.78 -25.41
N LYS A 46 16.57 20.30 -26.57
CA LYS A 46 15.16 20.08 -26.81
C LYS A 46 14.71 18.85 -26.05
N LEU A 47 13.58 18.99 -25.34
CA LEU A 47 13.00 17.92 -24.52
C LEU A 47 11.76 17.29 -25.18
N PHE A 48 11.07 18.03 -26.05
CA PHE A 48 9.90 17.56 -26.78
C PHE A 48 10.03 17.72 -28.30
N VAL A 49 9.45 16.75 -29.02
CA VAL A 49 9.12 16.85 -30.43
C VAL A 49 7.60 17.00 -30.53
N ARG A 50 7.13 18.04 -31.26
CA ARG A 50 5.72 18.24 -31.56
C ARG A 50 5.36 17.57 -32.87
N ASN A 51 4.32 16.78 -32.88
CA ASN A 51 3.75 16.17 -34.05
C ASN A 51 2.21 16.31 -34.07
N LYS A 52 1.57 15.87 -35.14
CA LYS A 52 0.11 15.94 -35.26
C LYS A 52 -0.64 15.09 -34.22
N ALA A 53 0.02 14.10 -33.62
CA ALA A 53 -0.55 13.24 -32.57
C ALA A 53 -0.37 13.81 -31.15
N GLY A 54 0.40 14.90 -30.98
CA GLY A 54 0.64 15.52 -29.67
C GLY A 54 2.08 15.88 -29.42
N ALA A 55 2.59 15.57 -28.22
CA ALA A 55 3.95 15.79 -27.77
C ALA A 55 4.62 14.44 -27.44
N SER A 56 5.77 14.17 -28.03
CA SER A 56 6.64 13.05 -27.67
C SER A 56 7.97 13.56 -27.11
N LEU A 57 8.59 12.77 -26.23
CA LEU A 57 9.90 13.10 -25.69
C LEU A 57 11.00 12.93 -26.76
N THR A 58 12.02 13.77 -26.67
CA THR A 58 13.34 13.49 -27.30
C THR A 58 14.14 12.55 -26.40
N THR A 59 15.26 12.02 -26.86
CA THR A 59 16.21 11.26 -26.01
C THR A 59 16.64 12.08 -24.77
N GLY A 60 16.88 13.39 -24.95
CA GLY A 60 17.16 14.31 -23.85
C GLY A 60 15.97 14.47 -22.89
N GLY A 61 14.75 14.49 -23.44
CA GLY A 61 13.51 14.52 -22.67
C GLY A 61 13.33 13.26 -21.81
N GLU A 62 13.55 12.09 -22.39
CA GLU A 62 13.48 10.79 -21.66
C GLU A 62 14.48 10.75 -20.50
N GLN A 63 15.70 11.17 -20.72
CA GLN A 63 16.72 11.29 -19.67
C GLN A 63 16.33 12.30 -18.59
N PHE A 64 15.71 13.41 -18.99
CA PHE A 64 15.37 14.49 -18.07
C PHE A 64 14.17 14.15 -17.17
N VAL A 65 13.29 13.22 -17.53
CA VAL A 65 12.12 12.82 -16.71
C VAL A 65 12.52 12.50 -15.28
N ARG A 66 13.53 11.66 -15.08
CA ARG A 66 13.99 11.29 -13.73
C ARG A 66 14.48 12.47 -12.92
N TYR A 67 15.21 13.38 -13.55
CA TYR A 67 15.75 14.59 -12.88
C TYR A 67 14.64 15.59 -12.53
N ALA A 68 13.68 15.79 -13.45
CA ALA A 68 12.52 16.63 -13.19
C ALA A 68 11.69 16.09 -12.01
N SER A 69 11.46 14.78 -11.96
CA SER A 69 10.79 14.12 -10.85
C SER A 69 11.54 14.33 -9.54
N MET A 70 12.84 14.08 -9.50
CA MET A 70 13.67 14.28 -8.31
C MET A 70 13.64 15.75 -7.81
N LEU A 71 13.70 16.72 -8.72
CA LEU A 71 13.65 18.14 -8.36
C LEU A 71 12.31 18.51 -7.71
N VAL A 72 11.20 18.06 -8.30
CA VAL A 72 9.85 18.28 -7.73
C VAL A 72 9.74 17.61 -6.36
N GLN A 73 10.25 16.40 -6.23
CA GLN A 73 10.23 15.64 -4.98
C GLN A 73 11.04 16.33 -3.87
N VAL A 74 12.28 16.75 -4.16
CA VAL A 74 13.13 17.48 -3.20
C VAL A 74 12.45 18.77 -2.75
N TRP A 75 11.81 19.51 -3.67
CA TRP A 75 11.08 20.72 -3.35
C TRP A 75 9.87 20.45 -2.43
N GLU A 76 9.05 19.43 -2.75
CA GLU A 76 7.89 19.06 -1.93
C GLU A 76 8.34 18.62 -0.53
N ARG A 77 9.42 17.84 -0.44
CA ARG A 77 10.01 17.45 0.85
C ARG A 77 10.46 18.67 1.64
N ALA A 78 11.22 19.57 1.02
CA ALA A 78 11.68 20.80 1.68
C ALA A 78 10.50 21.64 2.17
N ARG A 79 9.48 21.84 1.33
CA ARG A 79 8.26 22.57 1.70
C ARG A 79 7.53 21.91 2.88
N ASN A 80 7.42 20.59 2.87
CA ASN A 80 6.76 19.84 3.93
C ASN A 80 7.54 19.87 5.24
N GLN A 81 8.87 19.84 5.19
CA GLN A 81 9.74 19.91 6.37
C GLN A 81 9.83 21.32 6.98
N VAL A 82 9.80 22.36 6.13
CA VAL A 82 9.83 23.76 6.59
C VAL A 82 8.47 24.19 7.15
N ALA A 83 7.36 23.66 6.61
CA ALA A 83 6.01 23.96 7.11
C ALA A 83 5.63 23.11 8.34
N VAL A 84 6.48 23.15 9.37
CA VAL A 84 6.21 22.47 10.64
C VAL A 84 5.13 23.22 11.41
N PRO A 85 4.05 22.56 11.87
CA PRO A 85 3.02 23.21 12.68
C PRO A 85 3.57 23.79 13.98
N PRO A 86 2.98 24.87 14.53
CA PRO A 86 3.39 25.44 15.83
C PRO A 86 3.41 24.37 16.93
N GLY A 87 4.46 24.37 17.74
CA GLY A 87 4.65 23.43 18.86
C GLY A 87 5.19 22.06 18.45
N ARG A 88 5.50 21.82 17.16
CA ARG A 88 6.16 20.62 16.68
C ARG A 88 7.59 20.91 16.26
N ARG A 89 8.45 19.89 16.25
CA ARG A 89 9.87 20.01 15.85
C ARG A 89 10.13 19.56 14.40
N SER A 90 9.38 18.59 13.94
CA SER A 90 9.52 18.04 12.57
C SER A 90 8.22 17.40 12.11
N VAL A 91 8.18 17.03 10.85
CA VAL A 91 7.06 16.32 10.21
C VAL A 91 7.53 14.92 9.86
N LEU A 92 6.73 13.92 10.20
CA LEU A 92 6.86 12.54 9.74
C LEU A 92 5.77 12.26 8.71
N THR A 93 6.16 11.77 7.55
CA THR A 93 5.24 11.35 6.49
C THR A 93 5.27 9.83 6.35
N MET A 94 4.11 9.18 6.53
CA MET A 94 3.96 7.75 6.37
C MET A 94 2.96 7.41 5.27
N GLY A 95 3.36 6.51 4.36
CA GLY A 95 2.47 5.87 3.40
C GLY A 95 2.05 4.48 3.86
N CYS A 96 0.83 4.07 3.59
CA CYS A 96 0.40 2.69 3.82
C CYS A 96 -0.56 2.21 2.73
N GLU A 97 -0.64 0.91 2.53
CA GLU A 97 -1.70 0.34 1.73
C GLU A 97 -3.06 0.47 2.43
N MET A 98 -4.11 0.61 1.63
CA MET A 98 -5.48 0.84 2.13
C MET A 98 -5.92 -0.20 3.18
N SER A 99 -5.52 -1.44 3.03
CA SER A 99 -5.90 -2.52 3.95
C SER A 99 -5.21 -2.44 5.31
N GLN A 100 -4.16 -1.60 5.47
CA GLN A 100 -3.36 -1.47 6.71
C GLN A 100 -3.92 -0.45 7.71
N TRP A 101 -4.90 0.39 7.32
CA TRP A 101 -5.40 1.45 8.19
C TRP A 101 -5.98 0.91 9.50
N ASP A 102 -6.59 -0.28 9.45
CA ASP A 102 -7.27 -0.93 10.57
C ASP A 102 -6.68 -2.35 10.79
N PRO A 103 -6.20 -2.67 12.01
CA PRO A 103 -6.01 -1.75 13.16
C PRO A 103 -4.66 -1.00 13.15
N LEU A 104 -3.67 -1.43 12.35
CA LEU A 104 -2.27 -1.06 12.48
C LEU A 104 -2.01 0.45 12.46
N LEU A 105 -2.50 1.15 11.43
CA LEU A 105 -2.24 2.58 11.27
C LEU A 105 -2.95 3.40 12.35
N LEU A 106 -4.16 3.01 12.74
CA LEU A 106 -4.91 3.68 13.79
C LEU A 106 -4.18 3.56 15.13
N ASP A 107 -3.78 2.36 15.51
CA ASP A 107 -3.06 2.10 16.77
C ASP A 107 -1.72 2.83 16.79
N TRP A 108 -1.01 2.83 15.65
CA TRP A 108 0.21 3.60 15.49
C TRP A 108 -0.01 5.10 15.68
N LEU A 109 -1.04 5.70 15.08
CA LEU A 109 -1.35 7.13 15.24
C LEU A 109 -1.66 7.48 16.70
N LEU A 110 -2.40 6.61 17.40
CA LEU A 110 -2.73 6.80 18.80
C LEU A 110 -1.47 6.73 19.69
N TRP A 111 -0.59 5.76 19.42
CA TRP A 111 0.69 5.63 20.11
C TRP A 111 1.60 6.84 19.87
N MET A 112 1.76 7.24 18.61
CA MET A 112 2.61 8.38 18.24
C MET A 112 2.14 9.70 18.87
N ARG A 113 0.85 9.88 19.05
CA ARG A 113 0.29 11.06 19.71
C ARG A 113 0.79 11.19 21.14
N THR A 114 0.99 10.09 21.85
CA THR A 114 1.40 10.03 23.25
C THR A 114 2.92 10.04 23.39
N GLU A 115 3.61 9.19 22.64
CA GLU A 115 5.04 8.92 22.83
C GLU A 115 5.95 9.84 21.98
N ALA A 116 5.43 10.41 20.89
CA ALA A 116 6.19 11.30 20.02
C ALA A 116 5.43 12.61 19.71
N PRO A 117 4.93 13.34 20.73
CA PRO A 117 4.11 14.52 20.52
C PRO A 117 4.84 15.68 19.82
N GLN A 118 6.17 15.65 19.76
CA GLN A 118 7.00 16.62 19.06
C GLN A 118 6.96 16.46 17.53
N LEU A 119 6.46 15.33 17.02
CA LEU A 119 6.33 15.09 15.59
C LEU A 119 4.93 15.49 15.10
N ALA A 120 4.86 16.18 13.96
CA ALA A 120 3.64 16.33 13.22
C ALA A 120 3.49 15.12 12.27
N LEU A 121 2.35 14.46 12.27
CA LEU A 121 2.13 13.24 11.50
C LEU A 121 1.33 13.54 10.24
N ARG A 122 1.77 13.00 9.12
CA ARG A 122 1.02 12.97 7.86
C ARG A 122 0.95 11.54 7.36
N THR A 123 -0.25 11.08 7.05
CA THR A 123 -0.48 9.73 6.54
C THR A 123 -1.10 9.79 5.15
N GLU A 124 -0.68 8.91 4.29
CA GLU A 124 -1.16 8.80 2.92
C GLU A 124 -1.43 7.33 2.59
N VAL A 125 -2.37 7.09 1.70
CA VAL A 125 -2.70 5.76 1.21
C VAL A 125 -2.32 5.66 -0.26
N GLY A 126 -1.73 4.53 -0.66
CA GLY A 126 -1.30 4.31 -2.03
C GLY A 126 -1.07 2.85 -2.36
N PHE A 127 -0.65 2.61 -3.61
CA PHE A 127 -0.23 1.30 -4.06
C PHE A 127 1.24 1.04 -3.69
N PRO A 128 1.64 -0.24 -3.45
CA PRO A 128 3.00 -0.58 -2.99
C PRO A 128 4.12 0.04 -3.83
N ALA A 129 4.02 -0.06 -5.15
CA ALA A 129 5.07 0.46 -6.05
C ALA A 129 5.25 1.97 -5.92
N ASP A 130 4.14 2.74 -5.89
CA ASP A 130 4.17 4.19 -5.72
C ASP A 130 4.71 4.59 -4.33
N LEU A 131 4.24 3.92 -3.28
CA LEU A 131 4.72 4.17 -1.92
C LEU A 131 6.23 3.93 -1.78
N ILE A 132 6.75 2.84 -2.37
CA ILE A 132 8.17 2.53 -2.37
C ILE A 132 8.97 3.57 -3.17
N ASP A 133 8.46 4.00 -4.34
CA ASP A 133 9.08 5.07 -5.14
C ASP A 133 9.17 6.38 -4.34
N ARG A 134 8.13 6.70 -3.60
CA ARG A 134 8.07 7.91 -2.77
C ARG A 134 8.98 7.84 -1.55
N VAL A 135 9.19 6.66 -0.96
CA VAL A 135 10.23 6.47 0.06
C VAL A 135 11.62 6.62 -0.56
N ALA A 136 11.88 5.97 -1.70
CA ALA A 136 13.18 6.05 -2.39
C ALA A 136 13.55 7.49 -2.77
N SER A 137 12.56 8.30 -3.13
CA SER A 137 12.73 9.72 -3.45
C SER A 137 12.69 10.65 -2.24
N GLY A 138 12.42 10.11 -1.04
CA GLY A 138 12.32 10.87 0.20
C GLY A 138 11.06 11.73 0.33
N MET A 139 10.03 11.47 -0.43
CA MET A 139 8.70 12.09 -0.26
C MET A 139 7.93 11.49 0.92
N LEU A 140 8.18 10.22 1.22
CA LEU A 140 7.74 9.56 2.43
C LEU A 140 8.96 9.18 3.27
N ASP A 141 8.82 9.26 4.57
CA ASP A 141 9.84 8.82 5.52
C ASP A 141 9.76 7.30 5.71
N ILE A 142 8.55 6.78 5.77
CA ILE A 142 8.25 5.35 5.94
C ILE A 142 7.06 4.96 5.05
N ALA A 143 7.08 3.74 4.52
CA ALA A 143 5.90 3.10 3.95
C ALA A 143 5.64 1.74 4.64
N VAL A 144 4.37 1.40 4.84
CA VAL A 144 3.95 0.07 5.29
C VAL A 144 3.24 -0.63 4.14
N VAL A 145 3.85 -1.71 3.66
CA VAL A 145 3.40 -2.42 2.45
C VAL A 145 3.52 -3.93 2.62
N TYR A 146 2.76 -4.66 1.80
CA TYR A 146 2.93 -6.11 1.60
C TYR A 146 3.90 -6.36 0.44
N ALA A 147 4.64 -7.46 0.51
CA ALA A 147 5.54 -7.94 -0.55
C ALA A 147 6.44 -6.83 -1.19
N PRO A 148 7.19 -6.04 -0.41
CA PRO A 148 8.03 -4.98 -0.95
C PRO A 148 9.15 -5.54 -1.82
N GLN A 149 9.40 -4.89 -2.96
CA GLN A 149 10.56 -5.19 -3.77
C GLN A 149 11.81 -4.55 -3.18
N GLN A 150 12.91 -5.33 -3.10
CA GLN A 150 14.20 -4.83 -2.65
C GLN A 150 14.73 -3.76 -3.60
N ARG A 151 15.14 -2.62 -3.04
CA ARG A 151 15.75 -1.52 -3.81
C ARG A 151 17.01 -0.99 -3.13
N PRO A 152 18.05 -0.61 -3.89
CA PRO A 152 19.24 0.02 -3.32
C PRO A 152 18.88 1.27 -2.50
N GLY A 153 19.51 1.42 -1.33
CA GLY A 153 19.28 2.57 -0.46
C GLY A 153 18.04 2.48 0.43
N LEU A 154 17.22 1.43 0.30
CA LEU A 154 16.08 1.18 1.19
C LEU A 154 16.37 0.05 2.16
N ARG A 155 15.78 0.14 3.35
CA ARG A 155 15.69 -0.93 4.35
C ARG A 155 14.26 -1.44 4.39
N ILE A 156 14.13 -2.76 4.53
CA ILE A 156 12.87 -3.46 4.66
C ILE A 156 12.91 -4.20 5.99
N GLU A 157 11.91 -3.96 6.83
CA GLU A 157 11.77 -4.59 8.14
C GLU A 157 10.42 -5.28 8.22
N LEU A 158 10.40 -6.56 8.59
CA LEU A 158 9.17 -7.29 8.85
C LEU A 158 8.50 -6.72 10.11
N LEU A 159 7.24 -6.30 9.99
CA LEU A 159 6.44 -5.80 11.11
C LEU A 159 5.49 -6.84 11.67
N ILE A 160 4.75 -7.52 10.79
CA ILE A 160 3.71 -8.48 11.17
C ILE A 160 3.76 -9.67 10.23
N GLU A 161 3.73 -10.88 10.81
CA GLU A 161 3.44 -12.11 10.08
C GLU A 161 1.92 -12.35 10.08
N GLU A 162 1.22 -11.63 9.23
CA GLU A 162 -0.23 -11.74 9.14
C GLU A 162 -0.67 -12.93 8.27
N LYS A 163 -1.89 -13.39 8.50
CA LYS A 163 -2.49 -14.51 7.76
C LYS A 163 -3.83 -14.12 7.16
N LEU A 164 -4.05 -14.58 5.94
CA LEU A 164 -5.36 -14.61 5.32
C LEU A 164 -6.03 -15.95 5.68
N VAL A 165 -7.25 -15.87 6.18
CA VAL A 165 -8.07 -17.03 6.56
C VAL A 165 -9.37 -17.02 5.79
N LEU A 166 -9.83 -18.21 5.37
CA LEU A 166 -11.13 -18.34 4.74
C LEU A 166 -12.22 -18.32 5.81
N VAL A 167 -13.14 -17.39 5.66
CA VAL A 167 -14.29 -17.23 6.55
C VAL A 167 -15.60 -17.27 5.78
N THR A 168 -16.69 -17.60 6.48
CA THR A 168 -18.03 -17.68 5.91
C THR A 168 -19.07 -17.22 6.92
N THR A 169 -20.19 -16.69 6.44
CA THR A 169 -21.42 -16.46 7.22
C THR A 169 -22.27 -17.70 7.35
N ARG A 170 -22.01 -18.79 6.61
CA ARG A 170 -22.82 -20.02 6.55
C ARG A 170 -22.47 -20.99 7.67
N ALA A 171 -23.45 -21.44 8.42
CA ALA A 171 -23.26 -22.21 9.67
C ALA A 171 -22.69 -23.63 9.50
N ARG A 172 -22.79 -24.26 8.34
CA ARG A 172 -22.45 -25.69 8.13
C ARG A 172 -21.64 -25.99 6.88
N ARG A 173 -20.88 -25.03 6.39
CA ARG A 173 -20.10 -25.19 5.15
C ARG A 173 -18.63 -25.44 5.46
N ASN A 174 -18.13 -26.56 4.96
CA ASN A 174 -16.71 -26.94 5.10
C ASN A 174 -15.87 -26.63 3.83
N THR A 175 -16.52 -26.20 2.75
CA THR A 175 -15.88 -25.81 1.49
C THR A 175 -16.51 -24.52 0.97
N PRO A 176 -15.72 -23.61 0.36
CA PRO A 176 -16.28 -22.45 -0.32
C PRO A 176 -17.09 -22.90 -1.55
N ASP A 177 -18.08 -22.11 -1.93
CA ASP A 177 -18.90 -22.34 -3.11
C ASP A 177 -18.79 -21.13 -4.04
N ALA A 178 -18.50 -21.36 -5.32
CA ALA A 178 -18.32 -20.31 -6.30
C ALA A 178 -19.51 -19.35 -6.41
N SER A 179 -20.74 -19.83 -6.08
CA SER A 179 -21.95 -19.02 -6.15
C SER A 179 -22.06 -17.91 -5.11
N ASP A 180 -21.37 -18.05 -3.97
CA ASP A 180 -21.36 -17.05 -2.89
C ASP A 180 -19.94 -16.70 -2.40
N TYR A 181 -18.94 -17.08 -3.18
CA TYR A 181 -17.56 -16.73 -2.90
C TYR A 181 -17.24 -15.31 -3.39
N VAL A 182 -16.63 -14.53 -2.52
CA VAL A 182 -16.10 -13.19 -2.83
C VAL A 182 -14.59 -13.29 -2.94
N TYR A 183 -14.09 -13.14 -4.15
CA TYR A 183 -12.66 -13.04 -4.37
C TYR A 183 -12.17 -11.65 -3.97
N VAL A 184 -11.19 -11.59 -3.08
CA VAL A 184 -10.49 -10.34 -2.74
C VAL A 184 -9.09 -10.41 -3.32
N ASP A 185 -8.71 -9.38 -4.06
CA ASP A 185 -7.35 -9.30 -4.61
C ASP A 185 -6.36 -8.87 -3.51
N TRP A 186 -5.61 -9.84 -3.01
CA TRP A 186 -4.53 -9.65 -2.04
C TRP A 186 -3.15 -9.63 -2.69
N GLY A 187 -3.09 -9.43 -4.01
CA GLY A 187 -1.86 -9.37 -4.78
C GLY A 187 -1.46 -10.69 -5.44
N PRO A 188 -0.39 -10.65 -6.26
CA PRO A 188 -0.04 -11.74 -7.16
C PRO A 188 0.36 -13.04 -6.46
N GLU A 189 1.00 -12.96 -5.29
CA GLU A 189 1.40 -14.14 -4.52
C GLU A 189 0.18 -14.89 -3.99
N PHE A 190 -0.79 -14.17 -3.40
CA PHE A 190 -2.06 -14.75 -3.01
C PHE A 190 -2.80 -15.34 -4.21
N ALA A 191 -2.90 -14.61 -5.31
CA ALA A 191 -3.60 -15.07 -6.51
C ALA A 191 -3.04 -16.39 -7.03
N ALA A 192 -1.71 -16.56 -7.07
CA ALA A 192 -1.05 -17.79 -7.48
C ALA A 192 -1.36 -18.95 -6.53
N GLN A 193 -1.22 -18.76 -5.21
CA GLN A 193 -1.48 -19.80 -4.21
C GLN A 193 -2.97 -20.17 -4.15
N HIS A 194 -3.86 -19.17 -4.23
CA HIS A 194 -5.30 -19.35 -4.22
C HIS A 194 -5.76 -20.17 -5.44
N SER A 195 -5.27 -19.87 -6.65
CA SER A 195 -5.61 -20.61 -7.87
C SER A 195 -5.18 -22.07 -7.83
N LEU A 196 -4.07 -22.37 -7.15
CA LEU A 196 -3.63 -23.75 -6.93
C LEU A 196 -4.50 -24.48 -5.91
N ALA A 197 -4.94 -23.80 -4.86
CA ALA A 197 -5.76 -24.39 -3.79
C ALA A 197 -7.22 -24.54 -4.20
N PHE A 198 -7.74 -23.64 -5.04
CA PHE A 198 -9.16 -23.56 -5.43
C PHE A 198 -9.32 -23.23 -6.92
N PRO A 199 -8.99 -24.17 -7.84
CA PRO A 199 -9.12 -23.93 -9.28
C PRO A 199 -10.54 -23.56 -9.70
N GLU A 200 -11.55 -24.10 -8.99
CA GLU A 200 -12.98 -23.90 -9.23
C GLU A 200 -13.49 -22.51 -8.84
N LEU A 201 -12.74 -21.77 -8.00
CA LEU A 201 -13.12 -20.42 -7.56
C LEU A 201 -12.55 -19.31 -8.44
N GLY A 202 -11.87 -19.62 -9.52
CA GLY A 202 -11.25 -18.63 -10.43
C GLY A 202 -12.24 -17.67 -11.09
N ASN A 203 -13.54 -18.02 -11.11
CA ASN A 203 -14.62 -17.23 -11.68
C ASN A 203 -15.64 -16.82 -10.61
N ALA A 204 -15.19 -16.25 -9.51
CA ALA A 204 -16.08 -15.72 -8.48
C ALA A 204 -17.03 -14.66 -9.07
N GLY A 205 -18.32 -14.75 -8.70
CA GLY A 205 -19.34 -13.79 -9.16
C GLY A 205 -19.10 -12.36 -8.66
N VAL A 206 -18.33 -12.21 -7.56
CA VAL A 206 -17.92 -10.92 -7.00
C VAL A 206 -16.41 -10.91 -6.81
N SER A 207 -15.74 -9.91 -7.38
CA SER A 207 -14.32 -9.64 -7.16
C SER A 207 -14.16 -8.24 -6.58
N ALA A 208 -13.45 -8.12 -5.46
CA ALA A 208 -13.19 -6.87 -4.77
C ALA A 208 -11.69 -6.58 -4.73
N GLY A 209 -11.25 -5.45 -5.29
CA GLY A 209 -9.88 -4.96 -5.20
C GLY A 209 -9.54 -4.31 -3.85
N LEU A 210 -10.46 -4.36 -2.89
CA LEU A 210 -10.31 -3.74 -1.58
C LEU A 210 -10.82 -4.69 -0.48
N GLY A 211 -9.91 -5.17 0.38
CA GLY A 211 -10.22 -6.11 1.47
C GLY A 211 -11.36 -5.66 2.39
N PRO A 212 -11.34 -4.43 2.93
CA PRO A 212 -12.45 -3.91 3.74
C PRO A 212 -13.81 -3.95 3.04
N LEU A 213 -13.88 -3.61 1.75
CA LEU A 213 -15.12 -3.67 0.98
C LEU A 213 -15.63 -5.12 0.84
N GLY A 214 -14.73 -6.04 0.50
CA GLY A 214 -15.07 -7.46 0.40
C GLY A 214 -15.60 -8.02 1.72
N ARG A 215 -14.99 -7.65 2.85
CA ARG A 215 -15.46 -8.02 4.20
C ARG A 215 -16.88 -7.52 4.48
N GLU A 216 -17.12 -6.23 4.27
CA GLU A 216 -18.44 -5.63 4.49
C GLU A 216 -19.50 -6.25 3.56
N TYR A 217 -19.14 -6.55 2.31
CA TYR A 217 -20.04 -7.23 1.40
C TYR A 217 -20.42 -8.64 1.91
N VAL A 218 -19.45 -9.45 2.36
CA VAL A 218 -19.72 -10.77 2.92
C VAL A 218 -20.60 -10.68 4.19
N LEU A 219 -20.36 -9.67 5.04
CA LEU A 219 -21.15 -9.47 6.26
C LEU A 219 -22.60 -9.06 5.94
N ALA A 220 -22.82 -8.28 4.88
CA ALA A 220 -24.12 -7.76 4.50
C ALA A 220 -24.94 -8.74 3.63
N ALA A 221 -24.32 -9.31 2.60
CA ALA A 221 -24.99 -10.18 1.63
C ALA A 221 -24.89 -11.67 1.96
N GLY A 222 -24.01 -12.01 2.88
CA GLY A 222 -23.62 -13.41 3.13
C GLY A 222 -22.58 -13.90 2.12
N GLY A 223 -22.03 -15.09 2.40
CA GLY A 223 -21.03 -15.72 1.53
C GLY A 223 -19.75 -16.08 2.27
N SER A 224 -18.68 -16.25 1.49
CA SER A 224 -17.36 -16.63 1.98
C SER A 224 -16.25 -15.84 1.25
N GLY A 225 -15.07 -15.72 1.87
CA GLY A 225 -13.91 -15.07 1.28
C GLY A 225 -12.69 -15.13 2.18
N TYR A 226 -11.53 -14.84 1.62
CA TYR A 226 -10.30 -14.72 2.38
C TYR A 226 -10.12 -13.32 2.92
N PHE A 227 -9.85 -13.21 4.23
CA PHE A 227 -9.58 -11.94 4.89
C PHE A 227 -8.45 -12.08 5.91
N ARG A 228 -7.81 -10.97 6.23
CA ARG A 228 -6.81 -10.86 7.27
C ARG A 228 -7.42 -11.30 8.60
N LEU A 229 -6.74 -12.18 9.32
CA LEU A 229 -7.24 -12.72 10.59
C LEU A 229 -7.51 -11.60 11.61
N ALA A 230 -6.65 -10.60 11.67
CA ALA A 230 -6.81 -9.47 12.59
C ALA A 230 -8.15 -8.76 12.42
N VAL A 231 -8.56 -8.47 11.15
CA VAL A 231 -9.79 -7.69 10.87
C VAL A 231 -11.08 -8.50 10.95
N VAL A 232 -11.01 -9.83 10.96
CA VAL A 232 -12.21 -10.68 11.10
C VAL A 232 -12.40 -11.27 12.50
N ARG A 233 -11.45 -11.07 13.41
CA ARG A 233 -11.44 -11.66 14.75
C ARG A 233 -12.71 -11.36 15.54
N GLU A 234 -13.10 -10.09 15.65
CA GLU A 234 -14.32 -9.69 16.36
C GLU A 234 -15.57 -10.38 15.79
N HIS A 235 -15.62 -10.51 14.46
CA HIS A 235 -16.73 -11.21 13.79
C HIS A 235 -16.71 -12.72 14.00
N LEU A 236 -15.52 -13.32 14.20
CA LEU A 236 -15.37 -14.71 14.57
C LEU A 236 -15.82 -14.94 16.03
N GLU A 237 -15.41 -14.07 16.95
CA GLU A 237 -15.78 -14.11 18.37
C GLU A 237 -17.28 -13.89 18.58
N SER A 238 -17.88 -12.95 17.85
CA SER A 238 -19.33 -12.69 17.88
C SER A 238 -20.16 -13.72 17.11
N GLY A 239 -19.53 -14.66 16.40
CA GLY A 239 -20.20 -15.68 15.59
C GLY A 239 -20.84 -15.17 14.29
N ARG A 240 -20.64 -13.90 13.92
CA ARG A 240 -21.08 -13.33 12.63
C ARG A 240 -20.35 -13.95 11.45
N LEU A 241 -19.08 -14.30 11.64
CA LEU A 241 -18.27 -15.09 10.72
C LEU A 241 -17.78 -16.37 11.38
N ARG A 242 -17.45 -17.36 10.58
CA ARG A 242 -16.85 -18.63 11.03
C ARG A 242 -15.71 -19.00 10.11
N ARG A 243 -14.64 -19.55 10.65
CA ARG A 243 -13.57 -20.11 9.83
C ARG A 243 -14.07 -21.36 9.11
N VAL A 244 -13.67 -21.51 7.85
CA VAL A 244 -13.93 -22.74 7.09
C VAL A 244 -12.90 -23.79 7.51
N PRO A 245 -13.30 -24.90 8.11
CA PRO A 245 -12.36 -25.92 8.59
C PRO A 245 -11.57 -26.55 7.45
N GLY A 246 -10.26 -26.75 7.65
CA GLY A 246 -9.39 -27.39 6.66
C GLY A 246 -9.01 -26.53 5.46
N ALA A 247 -9.52 -25.31 5.34
CA ALA A 247 -9.07 -24.37 4.32
C ALA A 247 -7.61 -23.94 4.60
N PRO A 248 -6.75 -23.81 3.56
CA PRO A 248 -5.40 -23.35 3.73
C PRO A 248 -5.36 -21.91 4.26
N GLU A 249 -4.36 -21.61 5.07
CA GLU A 249 -4.03 -20.24 5.46
C GLU A 249 -2.93 -19.72 4.55
N PHE A 250 -3.03 -18.47 4.09
CA PHE A 250 -1.99 -17.85 3.30
C PHE A 250 -1.24 -16.80 4.13
N LEU A 251 0.08 -16.82 4.08
CA LEU A 251 0.89 -15.79 4.73
C LEU A 251 0.71 -14.46 4.00
N TYR A 252 0.57 -13.39 4.76
CA TYR A 252 0.41 -12.04 4.24
C TYR A 252 1.18 -11.03 5.09
N PRO A 253 2.53 -11.12 5.09
CA PRO A 253 3.37 -10.34 5.98
C PRO A 253 3.43 -8.88 5.56
N ALA A 254 3.33 -7.99 6.55
CA ALA A 254 3.47 -6.55 6.37
C ALA A 254 4.88 -6.08 6.77
N TYR A 255 5.42 -5.15 5.98
CA TYR A 255 6.77 -4.65 6.14
C TYR A 255 6.80 -3.13 6.24
N ALA A 256 7.69 -2.58 7.06
CA ALA A 256 8.10 -1.20 7.00
C ALA A 256 9.25 -1.04 6.00
N VAL A 257 9.12 -0.05 5.12
CA VAL A 257 10.15 0.34 4.14
C VAL A 257 10.55 1.77 4.41
N PHE A 258 11.85 2.03 4.56
CA PHE A 258 12.40 3.37 4.83
C PHE A 258 13.80 3.51 4.25
N ALA A 259 14.28 4.74 4.04
CA ALA A 259 15.61 4.98 3.49
C ALA A 259 16.72 4.62 4.50
N SER A 260 17.81 4.03 4.02
CA SER A 260 18.97 3.66 4.88
C SER A 260 19.63 4.89 5.53
N GLY A 261 19.53 6.07 4.90
CA GLY A 261 20.04 7.34 5.42
C GLY A 261 18.95 8.25 6.00
N ALA A 262 17.79 7.69 6.40
CA ALA A 262 16.70 8.47 6.99
C ALA A 262 17.10 9.13 8.31
N ASP A 263 16.49 10.28 8.62
CA ASP A 263 16.70 10.98 9.89
C ASP A 263 16.22 10.11 11.06
N ALA A 264 17.17 9.64 11.88
CA ALA A 264 16.88 8.79 13.02
C ALA A 264 15.96 9.46 14.04
N ALA A 265 16.02 10.78 14.20
CA ALA A 265 15.15 11.52 15.12
C ALA A 265 13.66 11.45 14.71
N VAL A 266 13.39 11.21 13.42
CA VAL A 266 12.04 11.10 12.86
C VAL A 266 11.62 9.62 12.72
N VAL A 267 12.51 8.79 12.16
CA VAL A 267 12.14 7.42 11.77
C VAL A 267 12.18 6.44 12.96
N THR A 268 13.10 6.62 13.93
CA THR A 268 13.19 5.68 15.06
C THR A 268 11.91 5.63 15.90
N PRO A 269 11.34 6.76 16.38
CA PRO A 269 10.08 6.73 17.11
C PRO A 269 8.93 6.13 16.30
N ALA A 270 8.91 6.40 14.99
CA ALA A 270 7.89 5.86 14.11
C ALA A 270 7.95 4.34 13.99
N LEU A 271 9.15 3.76 13.85
CA LEU A 271 9.35 2.31 13.83
C LEU A 271 9.02 1.66 15.17
N GLU A 272 9.37 2.30 16.29
CA GLU A 272 9.00 1.84 17.63
C GLU A 272 7.48 1.76 17.78
N GLY A 273 6.76 2.83 17.35
CA GLY A 273 5.31 2.84 17.34
C GLY A 273 4.70 1.77 16.43
N LEU A 274 5.27 1.55 15.23
CA LEU A 274 4.82 0.49 14.33
C LEU A 274 5.02 -0.90 14.95
N ARG A 275 6.16 -1.15 15.59
CA ARG A 275 6.41 -2.42 16.30
C ARG A 275 5.47 -2.59 17.49
N HIS A 276 5.13 -1.51 18.21
CA HIS A 276 4.16 -1.53 19.28
C HIS A 276 2.77 -1.88 18.76
N ALA A 277 2.29 -1.19 17.74
CA ALA A 277 0.99 -1.46 17.12
C ALA A 277 0.92 -2.88 16.51
N ALA A 278 2.01 -3.34 15.92
CA ALA A 278 2.12 -4.70 15.38
C ALA A 278 2.00 -5.79 16.46
N ARG A 279 2.56 -5.57 17.65
CA ARG A 279 2.45 -6.50 18.80
C ARG A 279 1.09 -6.46 19.47
N ALA A 280 0.43 -5.31 19.46
CA ALA A 280 -0.94 -5.15 19.97
C ALA A 280 -1.97 -5.83 19.06
N ALA A 281 -1.62 -6.04 17.77
CA ALA A 281 -2.38 -6.90 16.87
C ALA A 281 -2.30 -8.34 17.41
N PRO A 282 -3.40 -8.92 17.97
CA PRO A 282 -3.32 -10.14 18.73
C PRO A 282 -2.85 -11.30 17.88
N GLU A 283 -1.84 -12.05 18.36
CA GLU A 283 -1.35 -13.29 17.75
C GLU A 283 -2.50 -14.30 17.53
N ALA A 284 -2.42 -15.03 16.42
CA ALA A 284 -3.37 -16.10 16.15
C ALA A 284 -3.32 -17.14 17.30
N PRO A 285 -4.45 -17.52 17.94
CA PRO A 285 -4.44 -18.65 18.85
C PRO A 285 -3.93 -19.87 18.09
N ALA A 286 -2.93 -20.56 18.64
CA ALA A 286 -2.42 -21.81 18.11
C ALA A 286 -3.59 -22.75 17.81
N ALA A 287 -3.63 -23.31 16.59
CA ALA A 287 -4.64 -24.28 16.25
C ALA A 287 -4.63 -25.40 17.31
N PRO A 288 -5.78 -25.84 17.86
CA PRO A 288 -5.80 -26.94 18.80
C PRO A 288 -5.19 -28.15 18.11
N ALA A 289 -4.12 -28.70 18.72
CA ALA A 289 -3.46 -29.90 18.24
C ALA A 289 -4.51 -30.98 18.01
N ALA A 290 -4.60 -31.47 16.77
CA ALA A 290 -5.50 -32.54 16.42
C ALA A 290 -5.18 -33.72 17.36
N ALA A 291 -6.12 -34.03 18.27
CA ALA A 291 -6.03 -35.19 19.16
C ALA A 291 -5.91 -36.41 18.26
N ALA A 292 -4.70 -36.96 18.18
CA ALA A 292 -4.44 -38.25 17.56
C ALA A 292 -5.25 -39.29 18.29
N ALA A 293 -6.37 -39.68 17.72
CA ALA A 293 -7.20 -40.78 18.20
C ALA A 293 -6.39 -42.07 18.07
N ALA A 294 -5.76 -42.48 19.17
CA ALA A 294 -5.20 -43.79 19.34
C ALA A 294 -6.32 -44.83 19.26
N ARG A 295 -6.54 -45.40 18.09
CA ARG A 295 -7.33 -46.64 17.95
C ARG A 295 -6.42 -47.82 18.30
N GLY A 296 -6.57 -48.27 19.55
CA GLY A 296 -6.00 -49.54 19.99
C GLY A 296 -6.57 -50.72 19.19
N PRO A 297 -5.81 -51.81 19.02
CA PRO A 297 -6.23 -52.95 18.22
C PRO A 297 -7.34 -53.75 18.90
N ARG A 298 -8.50 -53.92 18.23
CA ARG A 298 -9.54 -54.86 18.65
C ARG A 298 -9.00 -56.28 18.52
N ARG A 299 -8.79 -56.95 19.66
CA ARG A 299 -8.61 -58.39 19.73
C ARG A 299 -9.91 -59.09 19.30
N ARG A 300 -9.81 -59.97 18.30
CA ARG A 300 -10.83 -60.95 17.97
C ARG A 300 -10.80 -62.07 19.02
N ARG A 301 -11.95 -62.43 19.51
CA ARG A 301 -12.35 -63.80 19.89
C ARG A 301 -13.65 -64.13 19.16
#